data_656b027253d7a21a383d1cb43ff69c8b
#
_entry.id   656b027253d7a21a383d1cb43ff69c8b
#
_cell.length_a   1.000
_cell.length_b   1.000
_cell.length_c   1.000
_cell.angle_alpha   90.00
_cell.angle_beta   90.00
_cell.angle_gamma   90.00
#
_symmetry.space_group_name_H-M   'P 1'
#
loop_
_entity.id
_entity.type
_entity.pdbx_description
1 polymer ?
#
loop_
_entity_poly.entity_id
_entity_poly.type
_entity_poly.pdbx_seq_one_letter_code
_entity_poly.pdbx_strand_id
1 'polypeptide(L)'
;FEKDRALTRRFQKIDVVEPTEDETFSILKGLKSRFEEHHEVKYSAKALRAAVELSSRYINDRYLPDKAIDVIDEAGANQRLLPSSRRKKTIGVADIETIVSKIARIPPKSVSASDKDSLRTLERDLKMVVYGQDEAIDTLTSASKMSRSGLGNAQKPIGSFLFAGPTGVGKTEVTRQLALIMGIELIRFDMSEYMERHTVSRLIGAPPGYVGFDQGGLLTEAVTKHPHAVLLLDEVEKAHPDVFNLLLQVMDHGTLTDNNGRKADFRSVAIVMTTNAGASEMSRPSIGFTHQDHSTDGMEAIRKMFSPEFRNRLDAVIQFKALDPAVITRVVDKFIYELEAQLQEKGVTLDVEDSAREWLAEHGFDPKMGARPMARVIQQHIKKPLAEELLFGRLANGGHLVIRAEDDRLLHEFREEEEIS
;
A
#
# COMPACT_ATOMS: atom_id res chain seq x y z
N PHE A 1 -35.01 15.31 13.23
CA PHE A 1 -35.53 15.35 14.60
C PHE A 1 -35.23 16.71 15.24
N GLU A 2 -33.97 17.14 15.21
CA GLU A 2 -33.53 18.42 15.79
C GLU A 2 -34.10 19.66 15.10
N LYS A 3 -34.56 19.56 13.85
CA LYS A 3 -35.19 20.66 13.09
C LYS A 3 -36.63 20.94 13.50
N ASP A 4 -37.30 20.01 14.16
CA ASP A 4 -38.69 20.15 14.60
C ASP A 4 -38.77 20.37 16.13
N ARG A 5 -38.92 21.63 16.51
CA ARG A 5 -39.03 22.02 17.93
C ARG A 5 -40.24 21.43 18.65
N ALA A 6 -41.28 21.06 17.93
CA ALA A 6 -42.49 20.46 18.53
C ALA A 6 -42.25 18.98 18.90
N LEU A 7 -41.46 18.26 18.08
CA LEU A 7 -41.04 16.90 18.39
C LEU A 7 -40.01 16.86 19.48
N THR A 8 -38.98 17.69 19.43
CA THR A 8 -37.88 17.73 20.41
C THR A 8 -38.39 17.93 21.87
N ARG A 9 -39.49 18.66 22.05
CA ARG A 9 -40.11 18.84 23.39
C ARG A 9 -40.87 17.63 23.94
N ARG A 10 -41.20 16.67 23.07
CA ARG A 10 -42.01 15.48 23.45
C ARG A 10 -41.19 14.23 23.64
N PHE A 11 -39.91 14.26 23.27
CA PHE A 11 -38.99 13.12 23.39
C PHE A 11 -37.75 13.52 24.19
N GLN A 12 -37.34 12.62 25.07
CA GLN A 12 -36.08 12.75 25.77
C GLN A 12 -35.00 11.99 25.01
N LYS A 13 -33.87 12.64 24.71
CA LYS A 13 -32.70 12.00 24.13
C LYS A 13 -32.06 11.09 25.18
N ILE A 14 -31.85 9.83 24.82
CA ILE A 14 -31.09 8.86 25.59
C ILE A 14 -29.87 8.49 24.75
N ASP A 15 -28.68 8.79 25.24
CA ASP A 15 -27.46 8.41 24.58
C ASP A 15 -27.14 6.94 24.89
N VAL A 16 -27.02 6.12 23.86
CA VAL A 16 -26.60 4.72 23.94
C VAL A 16 -25.13 4.65 23.61
N VAL A 17 -24.33 4.25 24.58
CA VAL A 17 -22.86 4.13 24.43
C VAL A 17 -22.53 2.78 23.79
N GLU A 18 -21.53 2.77 22.92
CA GLU A 18 -21.01 1.54 22.32
C GLU A 18 -20.44 0.63 23.43
N PRO A 19 -20.84 -0.66 23.49
CA PRO A 19 -20.34 -1.58 24.50
C PRO A 19 -18.87 -1.94 24.25
N THR A 20 -18.20 -2.33 25.30
CA THR A 20 -16.83 -2.86 25.25
C THR A 20 -16.79 -4.22 24.55
N GLU A 21 -15.60 -4.67 24.15
CA GLU A 21 -15.42 -6.00 23.55
C GLU A 21 -15.86 -7.13 24.48
N ASP A 22 -15.62 -7.03 25.78
CA ASP A 22 -16.03 -8.04 26.78
C ASP A 22 -17.55 -8.08 26.98
N GLU A 23 -18.20 -6.93 27.02
CA GLU A 23 -19.65 -6.81 27.05
C GLU A 23 -20.27 -7.37 25.78
N THR A 24 -19.71 -7.03 24.61
CA THR A 24 -20.14 -7.55 23.31
C THR A 24 -19.99 -9.07 23.24
N PHE A 25 -18.87 -9.62 23.73
CA PHE A 25 -18.70 -11.07 23.83
C PHE A 25 -19.77 -11.74 24.68
N SER A 26 -20.15 -11.11 25.79
CA SER A 26 -21.24 -11.58 26.66
C SER A 26 -22.59 -11.53 25.94
N ILE A 27 -22.86 -10.48 25.16
CA ILE A 27 -24.06 -10.36 24.32
C ILE A 27 -24.09 -11.49 23.29
N LEU A 28 -23.00 -11.73 22.55
CA LEU A 28 -22.92 -12.80 21.56
C LEU A 28 -23.14 -14.19 22.19
N LYS A 29 -22.62 -14.42 23.40
CA LYS A 29 -22.90 -15.67 24.15
C LYS A 29 -24.38 -15.85 24.44
N GLY A 30 -25.10 -14.78 24.80
CA GLY A 30 -26.54 -14.81 25.04
C GLY A 30 -27.34 -15.08 23.75
N LEU A 31 -26.87 -14.58 22.62
CA LEU A 31 -27.52 -14.76 21.30
C LEU A 31 -27.16 -16.08 20.61
N LYS A 32 -26.09 -16.72 21.02
CA LYS A 32 -25.48 -17.92 20.40
C LYS A 32 -26.52 -18.97 20.03
N SER A 33 -27.35 -19.39 20.99
CA SER A 33 -28.31 -20.49 20.81
C SER A 33 -29.31 -20.20 19.66
N ARG A 34 -29.74 -18.93 19.51
CA ARG A 34 -30.67 -18.52 18.48
C ARG A 34 -30.04 -18.57 17.09
N PHE A 35 -28.78 -18.13 16.95
CA PHE A 35 -28.04 -18.22 15.68
C PHE A 35 -27.68 -19.65 15.34
N GLU A 36 -27.33 -20.49 16.34
CA GLU A 36 -27.07 -21.92 16.13
C GLU A 36 -28.28 -22.67 15.63
N GLU A 37 -29.46 -22.38 16.18
CA GLU A 37 -30.72 -22.95 15.74
C GLU A 37 -31.12 -22.44 14.34
N HIS A 38 -30.99 -21.12 14.10
CA HIS A 38 -31.37 -20.51 12.83
C HIS A 38 -30.52 -21.02 11.65
N HIS A 39 -29.20 -21.14 11.83
CA HIS A 39 -28.26 -21.55 10.78
C HIS A 39 -27.93 -23.05 10.79
N GLU A 40 -28.42 -23.82 11.75
CA GLU A 40 -28.14 -25.26 11.92
C GLU A 40 -26.63 -25.57 12.08
N VAL A 41 -25.89 -24.68 12.75
CA VAL A 41 -24.46 -24.76 13.01
C VAL A 41 -24.16 -24.54 14.49
N LYS A 42 -22.93 -24.84 14.91
CA LYS A 42 -22.44 -24.52 16.26
C LYS A 42 -21.31 -23.49 16.16
N TYR A 43 -21.28 -22.55 17.10
CA TYR A 43 -20.18 -21.57 17.19
C TYR A 43 -19.27 -21.95 18.36
N SER A 44 -17.96 -22.08 18.09
CA SER A 44 -16.98 -22.25 19.16
C SER A 44 -16.84 -20.94 19.97
N ALA A 45 -16.52 -21.03 21.25
CA ALA A 45 -16.29 -19.85 22.08
C ALA A 45 -15.15 -18.98 21.53
N LYS A 46 -14.12 -19.60 20.92
CA LYS A 46 -13.03 -18.90 20.24
C LYS A 46 -13.51 -18.15 19.01
N ALA A 47 -14.46 -18.71 18.23
CA ALA A 47 -15.04 -18.04 17.08
C ALA A 47 -15.84 -16.78 17.48
N LEU A 48 -16.65 -16.86 18.55
CA LEU A 48 -17.38 -15.69 19.07
C LEU A 48 -16.41 -14.60 19.54
N ARG A 49 -15.34 -14.98 20.23
CA ARG A 49 -14.31 -14.01 20.66
C ARG A 49 -13.63 -13.37 19.45
N ALA A 50 -13.23 -14.17 18.46
CA ALA A 50 -12.65 -13.68 17.22
C ALA A 50 -13.62 -12.76 16.44
N ALA A 51 -14.92 -13.05 16.42
CA ALA A 51 -15.90 -12.18 15.77
C ALA A 51 -15.93 -10.78 16.40
N VAL A 52 -15.84 -10.68 17.73
CA VAL A 52 -15.77 -9.38 18.41
C VAL A 52 -14.46 -8.67 18.13
N GLU A 53 -13.33 -9.31 18.37
CA GLU A 53 -12.00 -8.70 18.22
C GLU A 53 -11.72 -8.27 16.77
N LEU A 54 -12.02 -9.15 15.80
CA LEU A 54 -11.76 -8.86 14.39
C LEU A 54 -12.74 -7.83 13.82
N SER A 55 -14.02 -7.86 14.21
CA SER A 55 -14.96 -6.83 13.78
C SER A 55 -14.64 -5.47 14.40
N SER A 56 -14.24 -5.42 15.67
CA SER A 56 -13.77 -4.21 16.33
C SER A 56 -12.58 -3.59 15.59
N ARG A 57 -11.65 -4.43 15.15
CA ARG A 57 -10.39 -4.03 14.54
C ARG A 57 -10.51 -3.64 13.05
N TYR A 58 -11.32 -4.36 12.28
CA TYR A 58 -11.32 -4.26 10.82
C TYR A 58 -12.60 -3.66 10.22
N ILE A 59 -13.71 -3.60 10.98
CA ILE A 59 -14.99 -3.02 10.52
C ILE A 59 -15.20 -1.69 11.24
N ASN A 60 -14.88 -0.58 10.56
CA ASN A 60 -14.88 0.75 11.16
C ASN A 60 -16.13 1.58 10.83
N ASP A 61 -16.96 1.13 9.90
CA ASP A 61 -18.17 1.81 9.44
C ASP A 61 -19.40 1.50 10.29
N ARG A 62 -19.28 0.60 11.27
CA ARG A 62 -20.34 0.16 12.17
C ARG A 62 -19.86 0.06 13.62
N TYR A 63 -20.79 0.01 14.55
CA TYR A 63 -20.53 -0.04 15.97
C TYR A 63 -20.76 -1.43 16.56
N LEU A 64 -20.12 -1.74 17.68
CA LEU A 64 -20.46 -2.88 18.52
C LEU A 64 -21.81 -2.63 19.20
N PRO A 65 -22.65 -3.66 19.42
CA PRO A 65 -22.42 -5.07 19.12
C PRO A 65 -22.78 -5.47 17.69
N ASP A 66 -23.45 -4.60 16.90
CA ASP A 66 -24.06 -4.94 15.62
C ASP A 66 -23.07 -5.53 14.62
N LYS A 67 -21.89 -4.91 14.45
CA LYS A 67 -20.86 -5.43 13.53
C LYS A 67 -20.38 -6.84 13.90
N ALA A 68 -20.33 -7.19 15.17
CA ALA A 68 -19.95 -8.53 15.62
C ALA A 68 -21.11 -9.54 15.43
N ILE A 69 -22.35 -9.09 15.59
CA ILE A 69 -23.55 -9.87 15.32
C ILE A 69 -23.63 -10.20 13.83
N ASP A 70 -23.42 -9.20 12.96
CA ASP A 70 -23.41 -9.39 11.51
C ASP A 70 -22.37 -10.42 11.06
N VAL A 71 -21.17 -10.41 11.69
CA VAL A 71 -20.11 -11.38 11.37
C VAL A 71 -20.54 -12.80 11.71
N ILE A 72 -21.16 -13.06 12.86
CA ILE A 72 -21.62 -14.42 13.21
C ILE A 72 -22.82 -14.87 12.38
N ASP A 73 -23.72 -13.94 12.04
CA ASP A 73 -24.86 -14.21 11.18
C ASP A 73 -24.41 -14.59 9.76
N GLU A 74 -23.55 -13.78 9.15
CA GLU A 74 -22.98 -14.05 7.83
C GLU A 74 -22.15 -15.34 7.80
N ALA A 75 -21.41 -15.65 8.89
CA ALA A 75 -20.65 -16.90 8.99
C ALA A 75 -21.60 -18.12 8.99
N GLY A 76 -22.74 -18.04 9.69
CA GLY A 76 -23.77 -19.07 9.68
C GLY A 76 -24.42 -19.21 8.30
N ALA A 77 -24.83 -18.09 7.71
CA ALA A 77 -25.44 -18.05 6.38
C ALA A 77 -24.53 -18.62 5.30
N ASN A 78 -23.23 -18.30 5.34
CA ASN A 78 -22.25 -18.81 4.38
C ASN A 78 -22.13 -20.34 4.41
N GLN A 79 -22.27 -20.99 5.58
CA GLN A 79 -22.29 -22.46 5.68
C GLN A 79 -23.52 -23.05 4.98
N ARG A 80 -24.68 -22.40 5.05
CA ARG A 80 -25.89 -22.87 4.37
C ARG A 80 -25.79 -22.81 2.85
N LEU A 81 -25.05 -21.86 2.29
CA LEU A 81 -24.82 -21.70 0.86
C LEU A 81 -23.86 -22.75 0.29
N LEU A 82 -23.04 -23.39 1.13
CA LEU A 82 -22.13 -24.43 0.68
C LEU A 82 -22.86 -25.74 0.35
N PRO A 83 -22.37 -26.53 -0.63
CA PRO A 83 -22.85 -27.89 -0.87
C PRO A 83 -22.77 -28.73 0.41
N SER A 84 -23.73 -29.61 0.65
CA SER A 84 -23.83 -30.42 1.88
C SER A 84 -22.54 -31.19 2.23
N SER A 85 -21.77 -31.61 1.20
CA SER A 85 -20.47 -32.28 1.37
C SER A 85 -19.37 -31.38 1.94
N ARG A 86 -19.50 -30.04 1.88
CA ARG A 86 -18.52 -29.05 2.35
C ARG A 86 -18.99 -28.27 3.58
N ARG A 87 -20.24 -28.50 4.04
CA ARG A 87 -20.79 -27.83 5.22
C ARG A 87 -20.11 -28.29 6.49
N LYS A 88 -19.62 -27.33 7.26
CA LYS A 88 -19.09 -27.60 8.60
C LYS A 88 -20.21 -27.51 9.62
N LYS A 89 -20.24 -28.46 10.57
CA LYS A 89 -21.18 -28.41 11.71
C LYS A 89 -20.77 -27.39 12.76
N THR A 90 -19.49 -26.98 12.80
CA THR A 90 -18.97 -26.03 13.78
C THR A 90 -18.16 -24.96 13.09
N ILE A 91 -18.50 -23.70 13.38
CA ILE A 91 -17.79 -22.51 12.91
C ILE A 91 -16.62 -22.25 13.86
N GLY A 92 -15.43 -22.19 13.29
CA GLY A 92 -14.19 -21.89 13.99
C GLY A 92 -13.68 -20.49 13.70
N VAL A 93 -12.48 -20.17 14.20
CA VAL A 93 -11.83 -18.87 14.01
C VAL A 93 -11.58 -18.60 12.53
N ALA A 94 -11.06 -19.56 11.77
CA ALA A 94 -10.77 -19.40 10.34
C ALA A 94 -12.01 -19.06 9.50
N ASP A 95 -13.20 -19.55 9.89
CA ASP A 95 -14.45 -19.22 9.20
C ASP A 95 -14.82 -17.75 9.47
N ILE A 96 -14.66 -17.27 10.70
CA ILE A 96 -14.84 -15.87 11.08
C ILE A 96 -13.85 -14.96 10.35
N GLU A 97 -12.58 -15.31 10.32
CA GLU A 97 -11.54 -14.59 9.58
C GLU A 97 -11.91 -14.41 8.11
N THR A 98 -12.42 -15.46 7.48
CA THR A 98 -12.88 -15.43 6.08
C THR A 98 -14.05 -14.45 5.90
N ILE A 99 -15.01 -14.42 6.83
CA ILE A 99 -16.15 -13.52 6.75
C ILE A 99 -15.73 -12.07 6.99
N VAL A 100 -14.93 -11.82 8.03
CA VAL A 100 -14.42 -10.48 8.32
C VAL A 100 -13.61 -9.94 7.12
N SER A 101 -12.79 -10.78 6.49
CA SER A 101 -12.03 -10.38 5.31
C SER A 101 -12.93 -9.92 4.15
N LYS A 102 -14.06 -10.59 3.93
CA LYS A 102 -15.05 -10.21 2.92
C LYS A 102 -15.75 -8.90 3.27
N ILE A 103 -16.22 -8.76 4.52
CA ILE A 103 -16.93 -7.55 4.99
C ILE A 103 -15.99 -6.35 4.96
N ALA A 104 -14.80 -6.48 5.52
CA ALA A 104 -13.80 -5.41 5.59
C ALA A 104 -13.05 -5.18 4.26
N ARG A 105 -13.28 -6.02 3.24
CA ARG A 105 -12.63 -5.96 1.92
C ARG A 105 -11.10 -6.03 1.99
N ILE A 106 -10.59 -6.89 2.84
CA ILE A 106 -9.15 -7.16 3.00
C ILE A 106 -8.83 -8.60 2.61
N PRO A 107 -7.61 -8.88 2.12
CA PRO A 107 -7.21 -10.25 1.83
C PRO A 107 -7.32 -11.16 3.07
N PRO A 108 -7.79 -12.41 2.95
CA PRO A 108 -7.91 -13.33 4.08
C PRO A 108 -6.59 -13.55 4.84
N LYS A 109 -5.46 -13.50 4.13
CA LYS A 109 -4.12 -13.60 4.74
C LYS A 109 -3.82 -12.46 5.74
N SER A 110 -4.38 -11.28 5.53
CA SER A 110 -4.18 -10.12 6.42
C SER A 110 -4.98 -10.23 7.72
N VAL A 111 -6.04 -11.05 7.73
CA VAL A 111 -6.85 -11.30 8.92
C VAL A 111 -6.28 -12.47 9.72
N SER A 112 -5.81 -13.53 9.03
CA SER A 112 -5.33 -14.78 9.64
C SER A 112 -3.86 -14.73 10.05
N ALA A 113 -2.99 -14.10 9.23
CA ALA A 113 -1.62 -13.84 9.65
C ALA A 113 -1.67 -12.73 10.70
N SER A 114 -1.17 -13.01 11.89
CA SER A 114 -1.06 -11.95 12.88
C SER A 114 -0.24 -10.84 12.21
N ASP A 115 -0.76 -9.60 12.19
CA ASP A 115 0.01 -8.41 11.78
C ASP A 115 1.41 -8.40 12.39
N LYS A 116 1.58 -9.06 13.53
CA LYS A 116 2.85 -9.24 14.24
C LYS A 116 3.85 -10.07 13.42
N ASP A 117 3.40 -11.11 12.72
CA ASP A 117 4.31 -11.97 11.92
C ASP A 117 4.76 -11.23 10.66
N SER A 118 3.85 -10.53 9.97
CA SER A 118 4.20 -9.70 8.81
C SER A 118 5.15 -8.55 9.20
N LEU A 119 4.90 -7.89 10.35
CA LEU A 119 5.81 -6.85 10.86
C LEU A 119 7.15 -7.39 11.34
N ARG A 120 7.19 -8.65 11.80
CA ARG A 120 8.43 -9.30 12.24
C ARG A 120 9.40 -9.53 11.08
N THR A 121 8.88 -9.92 9.92
CA THR A 121 9.69 -10.23 8.73
C THR A 121 9.83 -9.05 7.77
N LEU A 122 9.04 -7.98 7.94
CA LEU A 122 8.90 -6.84 7.03
C LEU A 122 10.26 -6.25 6.61
N GLU A 123 11.18 -6.03 7.56
CA GLU A 123 12.51 -5.49 7.31
C GLU A 123 13.31 -6.39 6.36
N ARG A 124 13.39 -7.67 6.69
CA ARG A 124 14.10 -8.67 5.88
C ARG A 124 13.49 -8.74 4.48
N ASP A 125 12.17 -8.84 4.40
CA ASP A 125 11.46 -9.06 3.15
C ASP A 125 11.55 -7.82 2.25
N LEU A 126 11.55 -6.60 2.80
CA LEU A 126 11.84 -5.37 2.05
C LEU A 126 13.28 -5.31 1.56
N LYS A 127 14.28 -5.63 2.39
CA LYS A 127 15.71 -5.64 2.01
C LYS A 127 16.03 -6.69 0.93
N MET A 128 15.22 -7.74 0.81
CA MET A 128 15.38 -8.74 -0.25
C MET A 128 14.96 -8.21 -1.64
N VAL A 129 14.06 -7.25 -1.71
CA VAL A 129 13.44 -6.78 -2.98
C VAL A 129 13.77 -5.33 -3.32
N VAL A 130 14.26 -4.55 -2.35
CA VAL A 130 14.70 -3.16 -2.54
C VAL A 130 16.15 -3.02 -2.11
N TYR A 131 16.99 -2.59 -3.02
CA TYR A 131 18.44 -2.57 -2.82
C TYR A 131 18.97 -1.17 -2.54
N GLY A 132 20.00 -1.07 -1.68
CA GLY A 132 20.72 0.17 -1.40
C GLY A 132 19.97 1.18 -0.55
N GLN A 133 18.89 0.76 0.13
CA GLN A 133 18.08 1.63 0.99
C GLN A 133 17.90 1.05 2.39
N ASP A 134 18.91 0.34 2.90
CA ASP A 134 18.80 -0.39 4.16
C ASP A 134 18.41 0.52 5.33
N GLU A 135 19.05 1.69 5.48
CA GLU A 135 18.74 2.65 6.55
C GLU A 135 17.30 3.20 6.45
N ALA A 136 16.84 3.45 5.22
CA ALA A 136 15.47 3.90 4.98
C ALA A 136 14.46 2.81 5.37
N ILE A 137 14.76 1.56 5.03
CA ILE A 137 13.92 0.40 5.39
C ILE A 137 13.93 0.19 6.90
N ASP A 138 15.06 0.30 7.58
CA ASP A 138 15.19 0.15 9.03
C ASP A 138 14.36 1.21 9.75
N THR A 139 14.44 2.46 9.29
CA THR A 139 13.66 3.56 9.85
C THR A 139 12.16 3.34 9.64
N LEU A 140 11.74 2.96 8.42
CA LEU A 140 10.35 2.67 8.09
C LEU A 140 9.78 1.54 8.94
N THR A 141 10.51 0.44 9.05
CA THR A 141 10.05 -0.74 9.78
C THR A 141 9.99 -0.50 11.28
N SER A 142 10.95 0.23 11.83
CA SER A 142 10.96 0.64 13.24
C SER A 142 9.78 1.54 13.57
N ALA A 143 9.53 2.57 12.75
CA ALA A 143 8.40 3.48 12.91
C ALA A 143 7.05 2.75 12.74
N SER A 144 6.95 1.82 11.76
CA SER A 144 5.76 1.00 11.56
C SER A 144 5.48 0.06 12.75
N LYS A 145 6.52 -0.56 13.31
CA LYS A 145 6.41 -1.40 14.51
C LYS A 145 5.95 -0.57 15.72
N MET A 146 6.51 0.63 15.90
CA MET A 146 6.13 1.53 16.99
C MET A 146 4.67 1.97 16.89
N SER A 147 4.23 2.40 15.71
CA SER A 147 2.86 2.83 15.47
C SER A 147 1.85 1.70 15.73
N ARG A 148 2.17 0.47 15.33
CA ARG A 148 1.30 -0.70 15.52
C ARG A 148 1.43 -1.41 16.87
N SER A 149 2.32 -0.96 17.75
CA SER A 149 2.50 -1.54 19.09
C SER A 149 1.30 -1.32 20.03
N GLY A 150 0.35 -0.47 19.64
CA GLY A 150 -0.79 -0.07 20.47
C GLY A 150 -0.45 1.05 21.46
N LEU A 151 0.79 1.58 21.42
CA LEU A 151 1.21 2.71 22.23
C LEU A 151 0.88 4.07 21.56
N GLY A 152 0.44 4.03 20.30
CA GLY A 152 0.00 5.20 19.54
C GLY A 152 -1.44 5.63 19.84
N ASN A 153 -1.83 6.79 19.29
CA ASN A 153 -3.21 7.26 19.39
C ASN A 153 -4.11 6.48 18.41
N ALA A 154 -5.11 5.77 18.95
CA ALA A 154 -6.07 4.99 18.16
C ALA A 154 -6.92 5.83 17.17
N GLN A 155 -6.92 7.15 17.29
CA GLN A 155 -7.64 8.05 16.40
C GLN A 155 -6.80 8.54 15.21
N LYS A 156 -5.54 8.13 15.09
CA LYS A 156 -4.66 8.51 13.98
C LYS A 156 -4.51 7.39 12.96
N PRO A 157 -4.03 7.69 11.73
CA PRO A 157 -3.61 6.68 10.76
C PRO A 157 -2.57 5.71 11.35
N ILE A 158 -2.42 4.54 10.73
CA ILE A 158 -1.41 3.54 11.14
C ILE A 158 0.00 4.13 11.17
N GLY A 159 0.29 5.03 10.24
CA GLY A 159 1.57 5.74 10.15
C GLY A 159 1.52 6.76 9.04
N SER A 160 2.26 7.85 9.23
CA SER A 160 2.38 8.96 8.27
C SER A 160 3.86 9.22 8.02
N PHE A 161 4.34 8.83 6.84
CA PHE A 161 5.76 8.82 6.48
C PHE A 161 6.04 9.77 5.32
N LEU A 162 7.12 10.53 5.42
CA LEU A 162 7.65 11.33 4.31
C LEU A 162 8.94 10.71 3.79
N PHE A 163 8.91 10.22 2.55
CA PHE A 163 10.08 9.66 1.84
C PHE A 163 10.76 10.77 1.04
N ALA A 164 11.94 11.15 1.45
CA ALA A 164 12.71 12.22 0.83
C ALA A 164 13.97 11.70 0.17
N GLY A 165 14.31 12.20 -1.01
CA GLY A 165 15.54 11.83 -1.72
C GLY A 165 15.43 11.96 -3.24
N PRO A 166 16.50 11.68 -3.99
CA PRO A 166 16.53 11.79 -5.43
C PRO A 166 15.46 10.99 -6.16
N THR A 167 15.18 11.35 -7.39
CA THR A 167 14.28 10.58 -8.25
C THR A 167 14.89 9.22 -8.59
N GLY A 168 14.07 8.17 -8.71
CA GLY A 168 14.50 6.86 -9.20
C GLY A 168 15.34 6.02 -8.22
N VAL A 169 15.38 6.39 -6.94
CA VAL A 169 16.14 5.64 -5.90
C VAL A 169 15.31 4.59 -5.17
N GLY A 170 14.03 4.41 -5.54
CA GLY A 170 13.18 3.34 -5.01
C GLY A 170 12.10 3.75 -4.02
N LYS A 171 11.81 5.05 -3.81
CA LYS A 171 10.75 5.52 -2.89
C LYS A 171 9.38 4.88 -3.16
N THR A 172 8.92 4.97 -4.40
CA THR A 172 7.63 4.38 -4.85
C THR A 172 7.68 2.85 -4.80
N GLU A 173 8.84 2.25 -5.10
CA GLU A 173 9.02 0.80 -5.07
C GLU A 173 8.94 0.24 -3.63
N VAL A 174 9.57 0.89 -2.65
CA VAL A 174 9.43 0.51 -1.23
C VAL A 174 7.97 0.55 -0.81
N THR A 175 7.23 1.59 -1.23
CA THR A 175 5.80 1.73 -0.90
C THR A 175 4.96 0.61 -1.54
N ARG A 176 5.24 0.26 -2.79
CA ARG A 176 4.59 -0.85 -3.50
C ARG A 176 4.86 -2.19 -2.82
N GLN A 177 6.11 -2.45 -2.46
CA GLN A 177 6.50 -3.66 -1.76
C GLN A 177 5.95 -3.72 -0.34
N LEU A 178 5.87 -2.60 0.36
CA LEU A 178 5.22 -2.51 1.67
C LEU A 178 3.75 -2.98 1.59
N ALA A 179 2.99 -2.46 0.62
CA ALA A 179 1.61 -2.86 0.41
C ALA A 179 1.49 -4.36 0.08
N LEU A 180 2.37 -4.87 -0.79
CA LEU A 180 2.39 -6.27 -1.21
C LEU A 180 2.70 -7.22 -0.05
N ILE A 181 3.75 -6.92 0.75
CA ILE A 181 4.17 -7.75 1.90
C ILE A 181 3.10 -7.72 2.99
N MET A 182 2.50 -6.55 3.23
CA MET A 182 1.39 -6.41 4.18
C MET A 182 0.08 -7.03 3.67
N GLY A 183 0.00 -7.38 2.39
CA GLY A 183 -1.20 -7.95 1.77
C GLY A 183 -2.38 -6.97 1.73
N ILE A 184 -2.13 -5.68 1.57
CA ILE A 184 -3.14 -4.62 1.51
C ILE A 184 -3.03 -3.85 0.19
N GLU A 185 -4.08 -3.10 -0.16
CA GLU A 185 -4.15 -2.35 -1.42
C GLU A 185 -3.22 -1.15 -1.40
N LEU A 186 -2.64 -0.81 -2.56
CA LEU A 186 -1.90 0.42 -2.80
C LEU A 186 -2.80 1.42 -3.52
N ILE A 187 -3.17 2.50 -2.84
CA ILE A 187 -3.88 3.64 -3.42
C ILE A 187 -2.83 4.71 -3.75
N ARG A 188 -2.73 5.10 -5.02
CA ARG A 188 -1.73 6.08 -5.46
C ARG A 188 -2.39 7.31 -6.07
N PHE A 189 -1.92 8.48 -5.63
CA PHE A 189 -2.22 9.77 -6.24
C PHE A 189 -0.92 10.49 -6.58
N ASP A 190 -0.79 10.97 -7.81
CA ASP A 190 0.32 11.83 -8.24
C ASP A 190 -0.07 13.28 -7.95
N MET A 191 0.66 13.92 -7.06
CA MET A 191 0.33 15.27 -6.61
C MET A 191 0.61 16.34 -7.67
N SER A 192 1.32 16.00 -8.73
CA SER A 192 1.45 16.89 -9.91
C SER A 192 0.12 17.16 -10.62
N GLU A 193 -0.87 16.27 -10.47
CA GLU A 193 -2.23 16.47 -10.99
C GLU A 193 -3.07 17.42 -10.12
N TYR A 194 -2.60 17.73 -8.90
CA TYR A 194 -3.31 18.52 -7.89
C TYR A 194 -2.58 19.82 -7.52
N MET A 195 -1.92 20.42 -8.51
CA MET A 195 -1.21 21.71 -8.38
C MET A 195 -2.16 22.90 -8.32
N GLU A 196 -3.33 22.78 -8.93
CA GLU A 196 -4.32 23.85 -9.04
C GLU A 196 -5.44 23.66 -8.01
N ARG A 197 -5.95 24.77 -7.46
CA ARG A 197 -7.01 24.74 -6.45
C ARG A 197 -8.26 23.99 -6.90
N HIS A 198 -8.65 24.12 -8.17
CA HIS A 198 -9.82 23.42 -8.70
C HIS A 198 -9.62 21.92 -8.81
N THR A 199 -8.39 21.42 -8.98
CA THR A 199 -8.11 19.99 -9.02
C THR A 199 -8.14 19.36 -7.62
N VAL A 200 -7.84 20.12 -6.56
CA VAL A 200 -7.98 19.65 -5.16
C VAL A 200 -9.41 19.27 -4.84
N SER A 201 -10.40 19.97 -5.41
CA SER A 201 -11.82 19.62 -5.25
C SER A 201 -12.15 18.22 -5.74
N ARG A 202 -11.36 17.64 -6.65
CA ARG A 202 -11.56 16.26 -7.10
C ARG A 202 -11.21 15.23 -6.01
N LEU A 203 -10.32 15.58 -5.07
CA LEU A 203 -9.95 14.69 -3.96
C LEU A 203 -11.08 14.55 -2.93
N ILE A 204 -11.81 15.64 -2.67
CA ILE A 204 -12.85 15.71 -1.62
C ILE A 204 -14.26 15.97 -2.16
N GLY A 205 -14.44 15.91 -3.49
CA GLY A 205 -15.71 16.24 -4.15
C GLY A 205 -15.88 17.74 -4.42
N ALA A 206 -16.73 18.06 -5.40
CA ALA A 206 -17.05 19.45 -5.72
C ALA A 206 -17.98 20.06 -4.65
N PRO A 207 -17.85 21.36 -4.32
CA PRO A 207 -18.79 22.02 -3.43
C PRO A 207 -20.22 22.06 -4.00
N PRO A 208 -21.26 22.16 -3.15
CA PRO A 208 -22.64 22.30 -3.59
C PRO A 208 -22.82 23.45 -4.60
N GLY A 209 -23.50 23.14 -5.71
CA GLY A 209 -23.76 24.10 -6.79
C GLY A 209 -22.73 24.09 -7.94
N TYR A 210 -21.68 23.29 -7.86
CA TYR A 210 -20.73 23.09 -8.95
C TYR A 210 -21.05 21.82 -9.74
N VAL A 211 -20.62 21.78 -11.02
CA VAL A 211 -20.76 20.59 -11.88
C VAL A 211 -19.98 19.43 -11.27
N GLY A 212 -20.62 18.27 -11.11
CA GLY A 212 -19.99 17.09 -10.50
C GLY A 212 -20.15 17.00 -8.97
N PHE A 213 -20.99 17.84 -8.35
CA PHE A 213 -21.29 17.76 -6.91
C PHE A 213 -21.76 16.37 -6.46
N ASP A 214 -22.54 15.66 -7.29
CA ASP A 214 -23.05 14.32 -6.98
C ASP A 214 -21.92 13.25 -6.98
N GLN A 215 -20.75 13.56 -7.54
CA GLN A 215 -19.59 12.69 -7.51
C GLN A 215 -18.85 12.89 -6.18
N GLY A 216 -18.58 11.80 -5.47
CA GLY A 216 -17.76 11.82 -4.25
C GLY A 216 -16.32 12.24 -4.54
N GLY A 217 -15.56 12.53 -3.49
CA GLY A 217 -14.14 12.82 -3.63
C GLY A 217 -13.34 11.55 -3.97
N LEU A 218 -12.43 11.64 -4.92
CA LEU A 218 -11.61 10.50 -5.36
C LEU A 218 -10.83 9.87 -4.19
N LEU A 219 -10.29 10.69 -3.30
CA LEU A 219 -9.55 10.22 -2.12
C LEU A 219 -10.46 9.54 -1.12
N THR A 220 -11.59 10.16 -0.79
CA THR A 220 -12.56 9.62 0.18
C THR A 220 -13.22 8.35 -0.34
N GLU A 221 -13.55 8.27 -1.63
CA GLU A 221 -14.10 7.06 -2.25
C GLU A 221 -13.08 5.92 -2.29
N ALA A 222 -11.83 6.19 -2.67
CA ALA A 222 -10.78 5.18 -2.74
C ALA A 222 -10.52 4.55 -1.35
N VAL A 223 -10.42 5.37 -0.29
CA VAL A 223 -10.23 4.90 1.08
C VAL A 223 -11.47 4.19 1.62
N THR A 224 -12.68 4.67 1.32
CA THR A 224 -13.92 3.96 1.71
C THR A 224 -14.03 2.60 1.03
N LYS A 225 -13.56 2.49 -0.22
CA LYS A 225 -13.52 1.21 -0.94
C LYS A 225 -12.45 0.26 -0.40
N HIS A 226 -11.31 0.79 0.03
CA HIS A 226 -10.16 0.05 0.55
C HIS A 226 -9.73 0.64 1.91
N PRO A 227 -10.47 0.36 3.00
CA PRO A 227 -10.21 0.99 4.30
C PRO A 227 -8.91 0.54 4.96
N HIS A 228 -8.32 -0.57 4.46
CA HIS A 228 -6.99 -1.06 4.85
C HIS A 228 -6.09 -0.96 3.63
N ALA A 229 -5.30 0.10 3.54
CA ALA A 229 -4.48 0.38 2.38
C ALA A 229 -3.18 1.10 2.76
N VAL A 230 -2.23 1.10 1.84
CA VAL A 230 -1.15 2.07 1.79
C VAL A 230 -1.58 3.18 0.84
N LEU A 231 -1.70 4.39 1.34
CA LEU A 231 -1.96 5.59 0.54
C LEU A 231 -0.63 6.24 0.17
N LEU A 232 -0.31 6.22 -1.11
CA LEU A 232 0.86 6.90 -1.66
C LEU A 232 0.46 8.23 -2.30
N LEU A 233 1.01 9.32 -1.77
CA LEU A 233 0.94 10.65 -2.35
C LEU A 233 2.30 10.98 -2.95
N ASP A 234 2.42 10.84 -4.26
CA ASP A 234 3.70 10.96 -4.97
C ASP A 234 3.98 12.42 -5.31
N GLU A 235 5.23 12.89 -5.11
CA GLU A 235 5.69 14.27 -5.38
C GLU A 235 4.87 15.35 -4.64
N VAL A 236 4.71 15.18 -3.33
CA VAL A 236 3.84 16.02 -2.48
C VAL A 236 4.23 17.50 -2.51
N GLU A 237 5.48 17.84 -2.81
CA GLU A 237 5.97 19.21 -2.98
C GLU A 237 5.29 19.98 -4.12
N LYS A 238 4.69 19.27 -5.06
CA LYS A 238 3.96 19.88 -6.19
C LYS A 238 2.51 20.18 -5.88
N ALA A 239 1.98 19.64 -4.79
CA ALA A 239 0.58 19.79 -4.41
C ALA A 239 0.23 21.26 -4.07
N HIS A 240 -1.00 21.64 -4.40
CA HIS A 240 -1.55 22.90 -3.92
C HIS A 240 -1.57 22.96 -2.38
N PRO A 241 -1.35 24.11 -1.74
CA PRO A 241 -1.35 24.24 -0.27
C PRO A 241 -2.60 23.68 0.43
N ASP A 242 -3.76 23.72 -0.20
CA ASP A 242 -5.00 23.17 0.36
C ASP A 242 -4.92 21.64 0.58
N VAL A 243 -4.09 20.91 -0.18
CA VAL A 243 -3.85 19.46 0.03
C VAL A 243 -3.21 19.24 1.40
N PHE A 244 -2.27 20.08 1.80
CA PHE A 244 -1.63 19.96 3.12
C PHE A 244 -2.63 20.17 4.26
N ASN A 245 -3.62 21.05 4.10
CA ASN A 245 -4.68 21.22 5.09
C ASN A 245 -5.54 19.96 5.24
N LEU A 246 -5.84 19.28 4.14
CA LEU A 246 -6.54 17.98 4.16
C LEU A 246 -5.69 16.92 4.86
N LEU A 247 -4.40 16.85 4.56
CA LEU A 247 -3.49 15.88 5.18
C LEU A 247 -3.32 16.14 6.69
N LEU A 248 -3.24 17.39 7.13
CA LEU A 248 -3.22 17.73 8.54
C LEU A 248 -4.46 17.21 9.26
N GLN A 249 -5.65 17.41 8.68
CA GLN A 249 -6.89 16.88 9.25
C GLN A 249 -6.87 15.34 9.35
N VAL A 250 -6.41 14.66 8.30
CA VAL A 250 -6.31 13.19 8.29
C VAL A 250 -5.32 12.69 9.34
N MET A 251 -4.14 13.30 9.41
CA MET A 251 -3.09 12.90 10.37
C MET A 251 -3.48 13.17 11.83
N ASP A 252 -4.32 14.18 12.11
CA ASP A 252 -4.76 14.47 13.47
C ASP A 252 -5.95 13.64 13.93
N HIS A 253 -6.92 13.42 13.05
CA HIS A 253 -8.21 12.84 13.41
C HIS A 253 -8.48 11.47 12.77
N GLY A 254 -7.59 10.98 11.89
CA GLY A 254 -7.77 9.72 11.17
C GLY A 254 -9.03 9.67 10.30
N THR A 255 -9.65 10.82 10.01
CA THR A 255 -10.89 10.87 9.22
C THR A 255 -10.91 12.11 8.34
N LEU A 256 -11.57 11.98 7.18
CA LEU A 256 -11.80 13.08 6.25
C LEU A 256 -13.27 13.08 5.82
N THR A 257 -13.92 14.22 5.93
CA THR A 257 -15.29 14.38 5.44
C THR A 257 -15.25 15.10 4.10
N ASP A 258 -15.87 14.50 3.09
CA ASP A 258 -15.99 15.10 1.76
C ASP A 258 -17.04 16.22 1.74
N ASN A 259 -17.12 16.94 0.62
CA ASN A 259 -18.09 18.02 0.44
C ASN A 259 -19.55 17.53 0.37
N ASN A 260 -19.77 16.22 0.20
CA ASN A 260 -21.08 15.56 0.24
C ASN A 260 -21.48 15.10 1.65
N GLY A 261 -20.62 15.35 2.64
CA GLY A 261 -20.82 14.93 4.03
C GLY A 261 -20.48 13.47 4.30
N ARG A 262 -19.88 12.74 3.34
CA ARG A 262 -19.41 11.37 3.55
C ARG A 262 -18.10 11.40 4.30
N LYS A 263 -18.01 10.59 5.34
CA LYS A 263 -16.82 10.47 6.19
C LYS A 263 -16.01 9.25 5.78
N ALA A 264 -14.78 9.45 5.34
CA ALA A 264 -13.81 8.38 5.10
C ALA A 264 -12.91 8.17 6.32
N ASP A 265 -12.62 6.92 6.65
CA ASP A 265 -11.82 6.51 7.80
C ASP A 265 -10.41 6.11 7.35
N PHE A 266 -9.41 6.83 7.85
CA PHE A 266 -7.99 6.60 7.56
C PHE A 266 -7.24 5.91 8.72
N ARG A 267 -7.91 5.53 9.80
CA ARG A 267 -7.25 4.94 10.98
C ARG A 267 -6.55 3.62 10.69
N SER A 268 -6.99 2.90 9.66
CA SER A 268 -6.34 1.68 9.19
C SER A 268 -5.52 1.86 7.90
N VAL A 269 -5.19 3.11 7.54
CA VAL A 269 -4.40 3.46 6.36
C VAL A 269 -2.98 3.87 6.80
N ALA A 270 -1.96 3.36 6.09
CA ALA A 270 -0.60 3.87 6.18
C ALA A 270 -0.40 4.94 5.09
N ILE A 271 -0.06 6.16 5.48
CA ILE A 271 0.14 7.28 4.57
C ILE A 271 1.62 7.41 4.26
N VAL A 272 1.97 7.30 2.99
CA VAL A 272 3.32 7.51 2.48
C VAL A 272 3.29 8.69 1.52
N MET A 273 4.09 9.68 1.78
CA MET A 273 4.29 10.85 0.92
C MET A 273 5.70 10.82 0.37
N THR A 274 5.88 11.05 -0.92
CA THR A 274 7.22 11.16 -1.51
C THR A 274 7.54 12.60 -1.86
N THR A 275 8.81 12.96 -1.73
CA THR A 275 9.30 14.26 -2.16
C THR A 275 10.71 14.13 -2.75
N ASN A 276 11.00 14.98 -3.74
CA ASN A 276 12.34 15.17 -4.26
C ASN A 276 13.04 16.40 -3.65
N ALA A 277 12.41 17.03 -2.64
CA ALA A 277 13.01 18.14 -1.91
C ALA A 277 14.33 17.70 -1.24
N GLY A 278 15.33 18.56 -1.35
CA GLY A 278 16.66 18.28 -0.82
C GLY A 278 17.53 17.35 -1.68
N ALA A 279 17.00 16.83 -2.80
CA ALA A 279 17.74 15.93 -3.68
C ALA A 279 18.98 16.60 -4.30
N SER A 280 18.87 17.87 -4.70
CA SER A 280 19.96 18.67 -5.26
C SER A 280 21.05 18.96 -4.22
N GLU A 281 20.66 19.18 -3.00
CA GLU A 281 21.56 19.43 -1.87
C GLU A 281 22.29 18.15 -1.45
N MET A 282 21.57 17.04 -1.40
CA MET A 282 22.16 15.71 -1.09
C MET A 282 23.10 15.19 -2.17
N SER A 283 22.92 15.61 -3.42
CA SER A 283 23.70 15.14 -4.58
C SER A 283 24.87 16.07 -4.94
N ARG A 284 25.16 17.10 -4.15
CA ARG A 284 26.30 18.00 -4.42
C ARG A 284 27.62 17.24 -4.22
N PRO A 285 28.53 17.29 -5.24
CA PRO A 285 29.85 16.71 -5.07
C PRO A 285 30.60 17.45 -3.94
N SER A 286 31.20 16.73 -3.02
CA SER A 286 32.09 17.29 -2.01
C SER A 286 33.26 18.03 -2.67
N ILE A 287 33.37 19.32 -2.40
CA ILE A 287 34.50 20.12 -2.85
C ILE A 287 35.60 19.94 -1.76
N GLY A 288 36.60 19.07 -2.04
CA GLY A 288 37.75 18.81 -1.15
C GLY A 288 37.93 17.33 -0.81
N PHE A 289 39.02 17.02 -0.07
CA PHE A 289 39.41 15.67 0.32
C PHE A 289 38.63 15.05 1.49
N THR A 290 37.61 15.75 1.99
CA THR A 290 36.76 15.27 3.10
C THR A 290 35.35 14.95 2.54
N HIS A 291 34.92 13.71 2.72
CA HIS A 291 33.51 13.34 2.54
C HIS A 291 32.66 14.14 3.55
N GLN A 292 31.99 15.19 3.10
CA GLN A 292 30.98 15.87 3.89
C GLN A 292 29.67 15.10 3.78
N ASP A 293 29.08 14.78 4.93
CA ASP A 293 27.76 14.17 4.99
C ASP A 293 26.70 15.24 4.71
N HIS A 294 26.18 15.26 3.48
CA HIS A 294 25.15 16.19 3.02
C HIS A 294 23.72 15.81 3.47
N SER A 295 23.58 14.82 4.35
CA SER A 295 22.26 14.42 4.89
C SER A 295 21.58 15.55 5.67
N THR A 296 22.36 16.38 6.35
CA THR A 296 21.91 17.60 7.04
C THR A 296 21.34 18.65 6.09
N ASP A 297 21.94 18.82 4.91
CA ASP A 297 21.50 19.81 3.91
C ASP A 297 20.14 19.43 3.32
N GLY A 298 19.93 18.14 3.07
CA GLY A 298 18.65 17.61 2.64
C GLY A 298 17.52 17.85 3.65
N MET A 299 17.81 17.69 4.95
CA MET A 299 16.85 17.98 6.02
C MET A 299 16.54 19.47 6.16
N GLU A 300 17.48 20.35 5.88
CA GLU A 300 17.23 21.79 5.84
C GLU A 300 16.26 22.19 4.70
N ALA A 301 16.43 21.58 3.52
CA ALA A 301 15.49 21.80 2.41
C ALA A 301 14.07 21.35 2.75
N ILE A 302 13.92 20.19 3.41
CA ILE A 302 12.63 19.71 3.92
C ILE A 302 12.04 20.68 4.95
N ARG A 303 12.87 21.21 5.87
CA ARG A 303 12.43 22.21 6.87
C ARG A 303 11.96 23.52 6.25
N LYS A 304 12.56 23.93 5.14
CA LYS A 304 12.15 25.14 4.42
C LYS A 304 10.87 24.93 3.62
N MET A 305 10.66 23.75 3.08
CA MET A 305 9.52 23.43 2.21
C MET A 305 8.25 23.10 2.97
N PHE A 306 8.36 22.34 4.05
CA PHE A 306 7.22 21.88 4.83
C PHE A 306 7.12 22.63 6.17
N SER A 307 5.93 23.09 6.50
CA SER A 307 5.67 23.81 7.75
C SER A 307 6.04 22.96 8.97
N PRO A 308 6.45 23.58 10.09
CA PRO A 308 6.69 22.85 11.34
C PRO A 308 5.46 22.06 11.79
N GLU A 309 4.28 22.61 11.57
CA GLU A 309 3.02 21.96 11.90
C GLU A 309 2.84 20.63 11.15
N PHE A 310 3.09 20.61 9.84
CA PHE A 310 3.02 19.41 9.02
C PHE A 310 4.07 18.38 9.46
N ARG A 311 5.32 18.81 9.64
CA ARG A 311 6.43 17.90 10.02
C ARG A 311 6.23 17.24 11.38
N ASN A 312 5.64 17.94 12.35
CA ASN A 312 5.38 17.42 13.69
C ASN A 312 4.27 16.34 13.73
N ARG A 313 3.52 16.17 12.63
CA ARG A 313 2.48 15.15 12.52
C ARG A 313 2.96 13.89 11.80
N LEU A 314 4.16 13.94 11.22
CA LEU A 314 4.81 12.78 10.62
C LEU A 314 5.37 11.86 11.71
N ASP A 315 5.17 10.56 11.55
CA ASP A 315 5.79 9.55 12.40
C ASP A 315 7.29 9.41 12.08
N ALA A 316 7.66 9.56 10.80
CA ALA A 316 9.07 9.62 10.40
C ALA A 316 9.26 10.37 9.07
N VAL A 317 10.41 11.05 8.96
CA VAL A 317 10.99 11.50 7.69
C VAL A 317 12.11 10.54 7.33
N ILE A 318 11.95 9.83 6.22
CA ILE A 318 12.82 8.75 5.78
C ILE A 318 13.64 9.20 4.58
N GLN A 319 14.93 9.23 4.73
CA GLN A 319 15.85 9.68 3.68
C GLN A 319 16.28 8.51 2.81
N PHE A 320 16.15 8.67 1.50
CA PHE A 320 16.62 7.75 0.47
C PHE A 320 17.91 8.31 -0.13
N LYS A 321 18.95 7.48 -0.15
CA LYS A 321 20.26 7.84 -0.72
C LYS A 321 20.28 7.61 -2.23
N ALA A 322 21.19 8.29 -2.92
CA ALA A 322 21.52 7.97 -4.31
C ALA A 322 22.02 6.51 -4.41
N LEU A 323 21.77 5.86 -5.53
CA LEU A 323 22.19 4.47 -5.73
C LEU A 323 23.66 4.42 -6.11
N ASP A 324 24.40 3.57 -5.41
CA ASP A 324 25.79 3.25 -5.77
C ASP A 324 25.86 2.34 -7.01
N PRO A 325 26.95 2.39 -7.79
CA PRO A 325 27.11 1.53 -8.98
C PRO A 325 26.88 0.04 -8.71
N ALA A 326 27.38 -0.48 -7.59
CA ALA A 326 27.17 -1.88 -7.20
C ALA A 326 25.67 -2.21 -6.95
N VAL A 327 24.89 -1.24 -6.50
CA VAL A 327 23.44 -1.39 -6.32
C VAL A 327 22.73 -1.38 -7.66
N ILE A 328 23.22 -0.59 -8.62
CA ILE A 328 22.62 -0.50 -9.97
C ILE A 328 22.67 -1.87 -10.66
N THR A 329 23.79 -2.59 -10.58
CA THR A 329 23.90 -3.95 -11.12
C THR A 329 22.84 -4.88 -10.51
N ARG A 330 22.61 -4.83 -9.21
CA ARG A 330 21.56 -5.62 -8.57
C ARG A 330 20.15 -5.22 -9.01
N VAL A 331 19.95 -3.95 -9.34
CA VAL A 331 18.67 -3.48 -9.92
C VAL A 331 18.49 -4.04 -11.34
N VAL A 332 19.55 -4.09 -12.15
CA VAL A 332 19.54 -4.75 -13.47
C VAL A 332 19.15 -6.22 -13.32
N ASP A 333 19.80 -6.95 -12.40
CA ASP A 333 19.49 -8.36 -12.14
C ASP A 333 18.00 -8.55 -11.79
N LYS A 334 17.43 -7.69 -10.94
CA LYS A 334 16.00 -7.74 -10.62
C LYS A 334 15.12 -7.66 -11.86
N PHE A 335 15.40 -6.71 -12.75
CA PHE A 335 14.62 -6.55 -13.99
C PHE A 335 14.83 -7.75 -14.95
N ILE A 336 16.02 -8.33 -14.97
CA ILE A 336 16.30 -9.56 -15.74
C ILE A 336 15.50 -10.72 -15.19
N TYR A 337 15.48 -10.95 -13.88
CA TYR A 337 14.67 -12.00 -13.25
C TYR A 337 13.16 -11.82 -13.49
N GLU A 338 12.67 -10.57 -13.44
CA GLU A 338 11.26 -10.30 -13.77
C GLU A 338 10.94 -10.62 -15.24
N LEU A 339 11.89 -10.36 -16.15
CA LEU A 339 11.75 -10.72 -17.57
C LEU A 339 11.84 -12.23 -17.78
N GLU A 340 12.79 -12.90 -17.14
CA GLU A 340 12.96 -14.34 -17.18
C GLU A 340 11.69 -15.07 -16.73
N ALA A 341 11.08 -14.63 -15.62
CA ALA A 341 9.81 -15.19 -15.15
C ALA A 341 8.68 -15.05 -16.19
N GLN A 342 8.61 -13.91 -16.90
CA GLN A 342 7.61 -13.69 -17.97
C GLN A 342 7.86 -14.57 -19.19
N LEU A 343 9.13 -14.85 -19.53
CA LEU A 343 9.52 -15.69 -20.66
C LEU A 343 9.34 -17.17 -20.36
N GLN A 344 9.57 -17.60 -19.13
CA GLN A 344 9.38 -18.97 -18.69
C GLN A 344 7.92 -19.44 -18.86
N GLU A 345 6.94 -18.54 -18.63
CA GLU A 345 5.52 -18.83 -18.89
C GLU A 345 5.25 -19.13 -20.39
N LYS A 346 6.15 -18.71 -21.29
CA LYS A 346 6.06 -18.92 -22.73
C LYS A 346 7.00 -20.03 -23.24
N GLY A 347 7.64 -20.78 -22.32
CA GLY A 347 8.60 -21.84 -22.68
C GLY A 347 9.93 -21.30 -23.20
N VAL A 348 10.27 -20.03 -22.93
CA VAL A 348 11.54 -19.43 -23.36
C VAL A 348 12.48 -19.27 -22.18
N THR A 349 13.69 -19.79 -22.30
CA THR A 349 14.79 -19.59 -21.35
C THR A 349 15.61 -18.37 -21.76
N LEU A 350 16.06 -17.59 -20.76
CA LEU A 350 16.83 -16.36 -20.95
C LEU A 350 18.21 -16.50 -20.33
N ASP A 351 19.24 -16.17 -21.11
CA ASP A 351 20.59 -15.99 -20.62
C ASP A 351 21.08 -14.56 -20.97
N VAL A 352 21.56 -13.83 -19.96
CA VAL A 352 22.06 -12.47 -20.14
C VAL A 352 23.51 -12.45 -19.70
N GLU A 353 24.42 -12.25 -20.66
CA GLU A 353 25.87 -12.17 -20.38
C GLU A 353 26.23 -10.93 -19.57
N ASP A 354 27.38 -10.97 -18.89
CA ASP A 354 27.87 -9.87 -18.07
C ASP A 354 28.05 -8.58 -18.88
N SER A 355 28.47 -8.69 -20.14
CA SER A 355 28.57 -7.55 -21.09
C SER A 355 27.23 -6.82 -21.26
N ALA A 356 26.12 -7.56 -21.37
CA ALA A 356 24.80 -6.98 -21.47
C ALA A 356 24.30 -6.39 -20.15
N ARG A 357 24.65 -6.99 -19.01
CA ARG A 357 24.34 -6.45 -17.67
C ARG A 357 25.05 -5.10 -17.45
N GLU A 358 26.31 -5.02 -17.80
CA GLU A 358 27.10 -3.78 -17.72
C GLU A 358 26.52 -2.70 -18.63
N TRP A 359 26.20 -3.06 -19.87
CA TRP A 359 25.54 -2.13 -20.82
C TRP A 359 24.19 -1.62 -20.29
N LEU A 360 23.37 -2.50 -19.74
CA LEU A 360 22.09 -2.13 -19.12
C LEU A 360 22.28 -1.23 -17.91
N ALA A 361 23.30 -1.49 -17.08
CA ALA A 361 23.62 -0.65 -15.92
C ALA A 361 24.03 0.76 -16.34
N GLU A 362 24.82 0.89 -17.40
CA GLU A 362 25.27 2.17 -17.93
C GLU A 362 24.13 2.97 -18.59
N HIS A 363 23.33 2.34 -19.45
CA HIS A 363 22.28 3.01 -20.22
C HIS A 363 20.95 3.13 -19.46
N GLY A 364 20.73 2.28 -18.48
CA GLY A 364 19.52 2.25 -17.63
C GLY A 364 19.59 3.14 -16.40
N PHE A 365 20.74 3.77 -16.14
CA PHE A 365 20.94 4.64 -15.00
C PHE A 365 21.30 6.07 -15.46
N ASP A 366 20.71 7.05 -14.79
CA ASP A 366 21.01 8.48 -14.97
C ASP A 366 21.25 9.12 -13.61
N PRO A 367 22.33 9.90 -13.40
CA PRO A 367 22.65 10.51 -12.11
C PRO A 367 21.51 11.39 -11.52
N LYS A 368 20.65 11.97 -12.38
CA LYS A 368 19.52 12.84 -11.98
C LYS A 368 18.21 12.07 -11.85
N MET A 369 18.04 11.00 -12.63
CA MET A 369 16.80 10.21 -12.69
C MET A 369 16.91 8.85 -12.01
N GLY A 370 18.09 8.49 -11.49
CA GLY A 370 18.36 7.21 -10.86
C GLY A 370 18.13 6.03 -11.82
N ALA A 371 17.56 4.96 -11.35
CA ALA A 371 17.22 3.77 -12.13
C ALA A 371 15.89 3.90 -12.90
N ARG A 372 15.25 5.09 -12.94
CA ARG A 372 13.97 5.28 -13.66
C ARG A 372 14.03 4.96 -15.15
N PRO A 373 15.16 5.25 -15.89
CA PRO A 373 15.27 4.89 -17.30
C PRO A 373 15.35 3.38 -17.56
N MET A 374 15.76 2.56 -16.59
CA MET A 374 16.01 1.12 -16.75
C MET A 374 14.85 0.37 -17.40
N ALA A 375 13.64 0.55 -16.88
CA ALA A 375 12.45 -0.10 -17.44
C ALA A 375 12.22 0.26 -18.91
N ARG A 376 12.51 1.51 -19.30
CA ARG A 376 12.36 1.99 -20.66
C ARG A 376 13.45 1.40 -21.58
N VAL A 377 14.68 1.32 -21.09
CA VAL A 377 15.81 0.72 -21.84
C VAL A 377 15.51 -0.75 -22.11
N ILE A 378 15.08 -1.50 -21.11
CA ILE A 378 14.67 -2.90 -21.28
C ILE A 378 13.49 -3.04 -22.22
N GLN A 379 12.49 -2.16 -22.13
CA GLN A 379 11.34 -2.16 -23.03
C GLN A 379 11.76 -1.94 -24.49
N GLN A 380 12.65 -0.99 -24.73
CA GLN A 380 13.06 -0.61 -26.09
C GLN A 380 14.05 -1.58 -26.70
N HIS A 381 15.04 -2.02 -25.94
CA HIS A 381 16.16 -2.79 -26.44
C HIS A 381 16.03 -4.30 -26.28
N ILE A 382 15.15 -4.79 -25.41
CA ILE A 382 14.94 -6.20 -25.21
C ILE A 382 13.50 -6.60 -25.55
N LYS A 383 12.50 -6.06 -24.86
CA LYS A 383 11.10 -6.54 -25.01
C LYS A 383 10.52 -6.28 -26.40
N LYS A 384 10.85 -5.15 -27.02
CA LYS A 384 10.33 -4.81 -28.35
C LYS A 384 10.86 -5.74 -29.46
N PRO A 385 12.18 -6.00 -29.59
CA PRO A 385 12.69 -7.00 -30.54
C PRO A 385 12.16 -8.41 -30.25
N LEU A 386 12.05 -8.77 -28.99
CA LEU A 386 11.59 -10.09 -28.55
C LEU A 386 10.11 -10.36 -28.87
N ALA A 387 9.27 -9.32 -28.89
CA ALA A 387 7.83 -9.48 -29.13
C ALA A 387 7.54 -10.07 -30.52
N GLU A 388 8.28 -9.70 -31.56
CA GLU A 388 8.10 -10.24 -32.92
C GLU A 388 8.55 -11.72 -32.98
N GLU A 389 9.66 -12.04 -32.35
CA GLU A 389 10.19 -13.41 -32.31
C GLU A 389 9.28 -14.36 -31.53
N LEU A 390 8.63 -13.87 -30.44
CA LEU A 390 7.66 -14.65 -29.65
C LEU A 390 6.32 -14.86 -30.37
N LEU A 391 5.91 -13.92 -31.21
CA LEU A 391 4.62 -13.99 -31.89
C LEU A 391 4.69 -14.72 -33.24
N PHE A 392 5.75 -14.50 -34.01
CA PHE A 392 5.84 -14.91 -35.39
C PHE A 392 7.20 -15.52 -35.79
N GLY A 393 8.19 -15.43 -34.90
CA GLY A 393 9.56 -15.84 -35.16
C GLY A 393 9.96 -17.14 -34.51
N ARG A 394 11.26 -17.29 -34.25
CA ARG A 394 11.93 -18.49 -33.76
C ARG A 394 11.52 -18.94 -32.36
N LEU A 395 10.97 -18.03 -31.56
CA LEU A 395 10.54 -18.30 -30.17
C LEU A 395 9.03 -18.55 -30.03
N ALA A 396 8.31 -18.67 -31.15
CA ALA A 396 6.86 -18.85 -31.12
C ALA A 396 6.42 -20.16 -30.41
N ASN A 397 7.27 -21.20 -30.42
CA ASN A 397 7.02 -22.48 -29.77
C ASN A 397 7.93 -22.74 -28.55
N GLY A 398 8.56 -21.67 -28.01
CA GLY A 398 9.59 -21.78 -26.99
C GLY A 398 10.99 -21.66 -27.59
N GLY A 399 12.02 -21.83 -26.75
CA GLY A 399 13.41 -21.81 -27.16
C GLY A 399 14.34 -21.12 -26.16
N HIS A 400 15.49 -20.66 -26.64
CA HIS A 400 16.51 -20.05 -25.82
C HIS A 400 16.93 -18.69 -26.39
N LEU A 401 16.98 -17.67 -25.52
CA LEU A 401 17.45 -16.32 -25.84
C LEU A 401 18.72 -16.02 -25.09
N VAL A 402 19.78 -15.69 -25.82
CA VAL A 402 21.03 -15.15 -25.24
C VAL A 402 21.15 -13.68 -25.60
N ILE A 403 21.42 -12.83 -24.60
CA ILE A 403 21.63 -11.40 -24.77
C ILE A 403 23.08 -11.05 -24.39
N ARG A 404 23.81 -10.42 -25.29
CA ARG A 404 25.15 -9.90 -25.08
C ARG A 404 25.28 -8.47 -25.59
N ALA A 405 26.29 -7.74 -25.15
CA ALA A 405 26.61 -6.41 -25.69
C ALA A 405 27.89 -6.46 -26.50
N GLU A 406 27.89 -5.84 -27.68
CA GLU A 406 29.02 -5.66 -28.55
C GLU A 406 28.87 -4.32 -29.31
N ASP A 407 29.95 -3.58 -29.44
CA ASP A 407 29.98 -2.27 -30.11
C ASP A 407 28.86 -1.30 -29.63
N ASP A 408 28.71 -1.22 -28.33
CA ASP A 408 27.69 -0.39 -27.63
C ASP A 408 26.22 -0.70 -28.03
N ARG A 409 25.95 -1.95 -28.39
CA ARG A 409 24.60 -2.43 -28.75
C ARG A 409 24.31 -3.80 -28.13
N LEU A 410 23.06 -4.03 -27.80
CA LEU A 410 22.59 -5.34 -27.39
C LEU A 410 22.35 -6.21 -28.62
N LEU A 411 22.95 -7.39 -28.61
CA LEU A 411 22.75 -8.45 -29.61
C LEU A 411 21.90 -9.54 -28.98
N HIS A 412 20.93 -10.03 -29.78
CA HIS A 412 20.02 -11.10 -29.39
C HIS A 412 20.28 -12.32 -30.24
N GLU A 413 20.64 -13.42 -29.61
CA GLU A 413 20.81 -14.71 -30.27
C GLU A 413 19.64 -15.59 -29.88
N PHE A 414 18.86 -16.00 -30.89
CA PHE A 414 17.67 -16.82 -30.72
C PHE A 414 17.96 -18.24 -31.18
N ARG A 415 17.72 -19.26 -30.33
CA ARG A 415 17.86 -20.68 -30.66
C ARG A 415 16.54 -21.38 -30.41
N GLU A 416 16.14 -22.24 -31.35
CA GLU A 416 14.96 -23.09 -31.19
C GLU A 416 15.27 -24.25 -30.23
N GLU A 417 14.24 -24.84 -29.63
CA GLU A 417 14.41 -25.95 -28.66
C GLU A 417 15.14 -27.18 -29.28
N GLU A 418 15.00 -27.39 -30.60
CA GLU A 418 15.65 -28.51 -31.32
C GLU A 418 17.17 -28.34 -31.47
N GLU A 419 17.72 -27.13 -31.28
CA GLU A 419 19.16 -26.87 -31.38
C GLU A 419 19.91 -27.04 -30.04
N ILE A 420 19.19 -27.33 -28.96
CA ILE A 420 19.74 -27.42 -27.59
C ILE A 420 19.99 -28.86 -27.15
N SER A 421 19.61 -29.87 -27.97
CA SER A 421 19.74 -31.31 -27.66
C SER A 421 21.07 -31.94 -28.09
#